data_023d1cc344d760d77c0e64f2e6f57a94
#
_entry.id   023d1cc344d760d77c0e64f2e6f57a94
#
_cell.length_a   1.000
_cell.length_b   1.000
_cell.length_c   1.000
_cell.angle_alpha   90.00
_cell.angle_beta   90.00
_cell.angle_gamma   90.00
#
_symmetry.space_group_name_H-M   'P 1'
#
loop_
_entity.id
_entity.type
_entity.pdbx_description
1 polymer ?
#
loop_
_entity_poly.entity_id
_entity_poly.type
_entity_poly.pdbx_seq_one_letter_code
_entity_poly.pdbx_strand_id
1 'polypeptide(L)'
;MVPDSVSRRLCGPLVGIDEDSDIHGSESQQKNETERGPYLTPTQEDYFLDSYWSSYHTSLFPILDETEFKHHYRSLWMASGNARKDSALVDIVIALGMQYGVSMLPNMRNQLADKSDATIAGRWYYQRCQTLLAYELESPTLATLQCHLLCVIFLCSASFQNTSDSTCAMAVRTAHMLGLHLNPPQSMPRKEREMRKRLWWALYSLDSKLGMKLGRPFLLYQTNTTPKLPDDDVEAAMLSGSTFAPLGNNATWLSFNLQNMTMFLAAREAHAAFYNRDLHLKEGQNLWDDVNVLEGQAEFIYPFVKNLENWTNGVPSTLTTKRKNGSRPFATGGTDLEIEQYSPLWLQRQRVILELMYHNLSANICRPFISFAPTPSLAIAEELAFKCAGHAIALTSITHQVLSSTAILSGWHEAFQWQWNSAMTLVGFVLAYPQSSMAIAARDAITLSVSVFDIFGNSFAVANSAAAIVRNLIMKIDFLAKRAWQRKSISDNHKQTADQCSISSITTQLQSGPYMNNNSIMFQPSAGVLDFGDMSLESMQDMFHMAFDIDQWSDLNGLWSQTNRA
;
A
#
# COMPACT_ATOMS: atom_id res chain seq x y z
N MET A 1 15.52 7.98 6.30
CA MET A 1 15.78 9.41 6.01
C MET A 1 15.32 9.69 4.59
N VAL A 2 14.39 10.64 4.40
CA VAL A 2 14.03 11.10 3.07
C VAL A 2 15.19 11.93 2.55
N PRO A 3 15.72 11.70 1.33
CA PRO A 3 16.79 12.52 0.79
C PRO A 3 16.38 13.99 0.75
N ASP A 4 17.30 14.91 1.08
CA ASP A 4 17.07 16.36 1.07
C ASP A 4 16.41 16.89 -0.21
N SER A 5 16.67 16.24 -1.34
CA SER A 5 16.08 16.60 -2.63
C SER A 5 14.57 16.35 -2.71
N VAL A 6 14.04 15.41 -1.92
CA VAL A 6 12.62 15.07 -1.90
C VAL A 6 11.88 15.93 -0.88
N SER A 7 12.48 16.16 0.30
CA SER A 7 11.96 17.11 1.29
C SER A 7 11.84 18.52 0.70
N ARG A 8 12.81 18.97 -0.11
CA ARG A 8 12.76 20.25 -0.82
C ARG A 8 11.67 20.36 -1.88
N ARG A 9 11.09 19.25 -2.32
CA ARG A 9 9.96 19.27 -3.27
C ARG A 9 8.61 19.51 -2.60
N LEU A 10 8.46 19.17 -1.33
CA LEU A 10 7.24 19.44 -0.55
C LEU A 10 7.32 20.72 0.28
N CYS A 11 8.48 20.94 0.90
CA CYS A 11 8.75 22.17 1.63
C CYS A 11 9.48 23.13 0.68
N GLY A 12 8.82 24.19 0.24
CA GLY A 12 9.54 25.37 -0.24
C GLY A 12 10.52 25.85 0.83
N PRO A 13 11.51 26.71 0.51
CA PRO A 13 12.42 27.24 1.50
C PRO A 13 11.61 27.81 2.66
N LEU A 14 11.87 27.33 3.88
CA LEU A 14 11.45 28.02 5.08
C LEU A 14 11.99 29.44 4.95
N VAL A 15 11.09 30.41 4.84
CA VAL A 15 11.44 31.82 4.90
C VAL A 15 12.12 32.05 6.25
N GLY A 16 13.43 32.23 6.25
CA GLY A 16 14.15 32.68 7.43
C GLY A 16 13.54 33.99 7.88
N ILE A 17 13.14 34.06 9.13
CA ILE A 17 12.81 35.31 9.79
C ILE A 17 14.16 35.98 10.01
N ASP A 18 14.58 36.80 9.05
CA ASP A 18 15.62 37.80 9.30
C ASP A 18 14.91 39.04 9.87
N GLU A 19 15.02 39.21 11.18
CA GLU A 19 14.82 40.48 11.84
C GLU A 19 16.00 41.38 11.42
N ASP A 20 15.76 42.35 10.59
CA ASP A 20 16.32 43.68 10.44
C ASP A 20 16.31 44.12 8.97
N SER A 21 15.43 45.03 8.65
CA SER A 21 15.70 46.30 7.95
C SER A 21 14.40 46.91 7.44
N ASP A 22 14.03 47.96 8.09
CA ASP A 22 13.19 49.03 7.53
C ASP A 22 13.79 49.57 6.23
N ILE A 23 12.88 50.03 5.35
CA ILE A 23 13.03 50.93 4.20
C ILE A 23 12.85 50.24 2.83
N HIS A 24 11.79 50.75 2.16
CA HIS A 24 11.33 50.61 0.79
C HIS A 24 10.20 49.60 0.49
N GLY A 25 8.98 50.08 0.81
CA GLY A 25 7.76 49.49 0.25
C GLY A 25 7.58 49.89 -1.21
N SER A 26 7.76 48.96 -2.10
CA SER A 26 7.12 48.82 -3.42
C SER A 26 7.61 47.63 -4.27
N GLU A 27 8.71 46.95 -3.90
CA GLU A 27 9.20 45.77 -4.65
C GLU A 27 8.79 44.43 -4.05
N SER A 28 8.27 44.40 -2.82
CA SER A 28 7.87 43.14 -2.14
C SER A 28 6.55 42.55 -2.59
N GLN A 29 5.68 43.35 -3.23
CA GLN A 29 4.41 42.82 -3.76
C GLN A 29 4.56 42.04 -5.08
N GLN A 30 5.54 42.39 -5.92
CA GLN A 30 5.77 41.70 -7.19
C GLN A 30 6.55 40.37 -7.04
N LYS A 31 7.36 40.20 -5.99
CA LYS A 31 8.06 38.93 -5.72
C LYS A 31 7.13 37.83 -5.14
N ASN A 32 6.09 38.22 -4.39
CA ASN A 32 5.11 37.31 -3.84
C ASN A 32 4.10 36.78 -4.87
N GLU A 33 3.93 37.46 -6.01
CA GLU A 33 3.04 36.99 -7.07
C GLU A 33 3.66 35.94 -7.99
N THR A 34 5.00 35.90 -8.11
CA THR A 34 5.70 34.92 -8.94
C THR A 34 5.89 33.55 -8.29
N GLU A 35 5.73 33.43 -6.95
CA GLU A 35 5.75 32.14 -6.24
C GLU A 35 4.36 31.50 -6.07
N ARG A 36 3.28 32.22 -6.38
CA ARG A 36 1.92 31.69 -6.40
C ARG A 36 1.72 30.96 -7.72
N GLY A 37 1.65 29.62 -7.64
CA GLY A 37 1.27 28.81 -8.79
C GLY A 37 -0.05 29.31 -9.42
N PRO A 38 -0.31 29.04 -10.71
CA PRO A 38 -1.50 29.51 -11.37
C PRO A 38 -2.75 28.98 -10.65
N TYR A 39 -3.63 29.88 -10.24
CA TYR A 39 -4.93 29.50 -9.70
C TYR A 39 -5.72 28.76 -10.78
N LEU A 40 -6.39 27.67 -10.39
CA LEU A 40 -7.35 27.03 -11.25
C LEU A 40 -8.55 27.98 -11.49
N THR A 41 -9.11 27.90 -12.68
CA THR A 41 -10.38 28.56 -12.96
C THR A 41 -11.51 27.86 -12.18
N PRO A 42 -12.65 28.53 -11.93
CA PRO A 42 -13.79 27.89 -11.26
C PRO A 42 -14.20 26.55 -11.88
N THR A 43 -14.22 26.47 -13.20
CA THR A 43 -14.56 25.23 -13.94
C THR A 43 -13.55 24.11 -13.71
N GLN A 44 -12.26 24.45 -13.58
CA GLN A 44 -11.23 23.47 -13.28
C GLN A 44 -11.29 22.99 -11.83
N GLU A 45 -11.57 23.91 -10.87
CA GLU A 45 -11.80 23.51 -9.47
C GLU A 45 -13.02 22.59 -9.37
N ASP A 46 -14.13 22.92 -10.04
CA ASP A 46 -15.34 22.09 -10.06
C ASP A 46 -15.05 20.68 -10.60
N TYR A 47 -14.26 20.56 -11.68
CA TYR A 47 -13.86 19.25 -12.21
C TYR A 47 -13.09 18.41 -11.18
N PHE A 48 -12.16 19.00 -10.44
CA PHE A 48 -11.39 18.26 -9.43
C PHE A 48 -12.21 17.97 -8.17
N LEU A 49 -13.12 18.85 -7.79
CA LEU A 49 -14.09 18.58 -6.74
C LEU A 49 -15.00 17.40 -7.11
N ASP A 50 -15.55 17.38 -8.32
CA ASP A 50 -16.36 16.26 -8.80
C ASP A 50 -15.55 14.94 -8.86
N SER A 51 -14.27 15.03 -9.23
CA SER A 51 -13.33 13.89 -9.17
C SER A 51 -13.18 13.34 -7.76
N TYR A 52 -13.11 14.20 -6.73
CA TYR A 52 -13.07 13.77 -5.33
C TYR A 52 -14.38 13.09 -4.91
N TRP A 53 -15.54 13.70 -5.20
CA TRP A 53 -16.84 13.16 -4.79
C TRP A 53 -17.16 11.82 -5.46
N SER A 54 -16.78 11.63 -6.71
CA SER A 54 -16.99 10.38 -7.45
C SER A 54 -15.98 9.28 -7.12
N SER A 55 -14.88 9.60 -6.41
CA SER A 55 -13.80 8.66 -6.11
C SER A 55 -13.54 8.49 -4.60
N TYR A 56 -12.77 9.39 -4.00
CA TYR A 56 -12.31 9.27 -2.62
C TYR A 56 -13.44 9.30 -1.61
N HIS A 57 -14.44 10.17 -1.79
CA HIS A 57 -15.56 10.28 -0.87
C HIS A 57 -16.33 8.98 -0.71
N THR A 58 -16.57 8.26 -1.81
CA THR A 58 -17.32 7.00 -1.81
C THR A 58 -16.48 5.79 -1.41
N SER A 59 -15.18 5.83 -1.64
CA SER A 59 -14.33 4.62 -1.60
C SER A 59 -13.21 4.65 -0.56
N LEU A 60 -13.12 5.74 0.25
CA LEU A 60 -12.25 5.81 1.42
C LEU A 60 -13.06 6.06 2.68
N PHE A 61 -13.24 7.35 3.04
CA PHE A 61 -13.90 7.71 4.29
C PHE A 61 -14.96 8.80 4.04
N PRO A 62 -16.23 8.57 4.44
CA PRO A 62 -17.33 9.55 4.31
C PRO A 62 -17.26 10.56 5.47
N ILE A 63 -16.17 11.33 5.54
CA ILE A 63 -15.89 12.28 6.63
C ILE A 63 -16.29 13.72 6.30
N LEU A 64 -16.85 13.97 5.13
CA LEU A 64 -17.41 15.25 4.73
C LEU A 64 -18.91 15.12 4.47
N ASP A 65 -19.66 16.18 4.77
CA ASP A 65 -21.03 16.37 4.28
C ASP A 65 -20.95 17.10 2.94
N GLU A 66 -21.38 16.43 1.87
CA GLU A 66 -21.28 16.97 0.51
C GLU A 66 -22.11 18.24 0.33
N THR A 67 -23.32 18.27 0.89
CA THR A 67 -24.22 19.43 0.78
C THR A 67 -23.64 20.64 1.51
N GLU A 68 -23.15 20.47 2.74
CA GLU A 68 -22.53 21.54 3.53
C GLU A 68 -21.23 22.02 2.87
N PHE A 69 -20.41 21.09 2.38
CA PHE A 69 -19.18 21.43 1.66
C PHE A 69 -19.48 22.27 0.40
N LYS A 70 -20.41 21.84 -0.44
CA LYS A 70 -20.77 22.57 -1.67
C LYS A 70 -21.36 23.95 -1.36
N HIS A 71 -22.12 24.07 -0.28
CA HIS A 71 -22.61 25.38 0.19
C HIS A 71 -21.44 26.26 0.65
N HIS A 72 -20.53 25.72 1.47
CA HIS A 72 -19.33 26.43 1.92
C HIS A 72 -18.48 26.89 0.72
N TYR A 73 -18.16 26.01 -0.22
CA TYR A 73 -17.37 26.32 -1.41
C TYR A 73 -17.98 27.49 -2.21
N ARG A 74 -19.29 27.45 -2.46
CA ARG A 74 -19.98 28.54 -3.17
C ARG A 74 -19.90 29.87 -2.41
N SER A 75 -19.96 29.85 -1.09
CA SER A 75 -19.91 31.07 -0.26
C SER A 75 -18.53 31.75 -0.26
N LEU A 76 -17.48 31.05 -0.69
CA LEU A 76 -16.13 31.60 -0.75
C LEU A 76 -15.89 32.50 -1.98
N TRP A 77 -16.72 32.35 -3.04
CA TRP A 77 -16.55 33.11 -4.27
C TRP A 77 -16.92 34.56 -4.08
N MET A 78 -16.08 35.48 -4.55
CA MET A 78 -16.33 36.91 -4.52
C MET A 78 -17.34 37.30 -5.62
N ALA A 79 -17.97 38.46 -5.48
CA ALA A 79 -18.95 38.95 -6.46
C ALA A 79 -18.37 39.12 -7.88
N SER A 80 -17.05 39.29 -8.00
CA SER A 80 -16.33 39.34 -9.30
C SER A 80 -16.25 37.99 -10.02
N GLY A 81 -16.49 36.85 -9.33
CA GLY A 81 -16.44 35.51 -9.89
C GLY A 81 -15.05 34.96 -10.26
N ASN A 82 -13.99 35.75 -10.14
CA ASN A 82 -12.65 35.39 -10.62
C ASN A 82 -11.70 34.85 -9.52
N ALA A 83 -12.07 35.05 -8.24
CA ALA A 83 -11.26 34.57 -7.13
C ALA A 83 -12.14 34.15 -5.96
N ARG A 84 -11.72 33.16 -5.22
CA ARG A 84 -12.36 32.75 -3.97
C ARG A 84 -11.46 33.05 -2.75
N LYS A 85 -12.11 33.15 -1.59
CA LYS A 85 -11.41 33.21 -0.31
C LYS A 85 -10.70 31.89 -0.04
N ASP A 86 -9.59 31.96 0.70
CA ASP A 86 -8.84 30.79 1.10
C ASP A 86 -9.64 29.91 2.08
N SER A 87 -9.52 28.57 1.92
CA SER A 87 -10.13 27.59 2.79
C SER A 87 -9.28 26.32 2.79
N ALA A 88 -8.74 25.95 3.96
CA ALA A 88 -7.93 24.76 4.12
C ALA A 88 -8.67 23.50 3.66
N LEU A 89 -9.96 23.39 4.00
CA LEU A 89 -10.78 22.24 3.64
C LEU A 89 -11.00 22.12 2.13
N VAL A 90 -11.30 23.22 1.46
CA VAL A 90 -11.50 23.22 0.00
C VAL A 90 -10.20 22.90 -0.70
N ASP A 91 -9.10 23.45 -0.24
CA ASP A 91 -7.77 23.24 -0.83
C ASP A 91 -7.33 21.79 -0.78
N ILE A 92 -7.48 21.12 0.36
CA ILE A 92 -7.06 19.70 0.46
C ILE A 92 -7.99 18.77 -0.34
N VAL A 93 -9.27 19.10 -0.46
CA VAL A 93 -10.21 18.34 -1.31
C VAL A 93 -9.85 18.49 -2.79
N ILE A 94 -9.51 19.70 -3.24
CA ILE A 94 -9.01 19.95 -4.61
C ILE A 94 -7.69 19.19 -4.83
N ALA A 95 -6.75 19.23 -3.87
CA ALA A 95 -5.47 18.52 -3.98
C ALA A 95 -5.68 17.02 -4.22
N LEU A 96 -6.57 16.39 -3.45
CA LEU A 96 -6.93 14.98 -3.63
C LEU A 96 -7.64 14.72 -4.97
N GLY A 97 -8.57 15.61 -5.35
CA GLY A 97 -9.23 15.55 -6.65
C GLY A 97 -8.23 15.62 -7.81
N MET A 98 -7.18 16.43 -7.67
CA MET A 98 -6.09 16.53 -8.66
C MET A 98 -5.25 15.26 -8.73
N GLN A 99 -4.87 14.65 -7.60
CA GLN A 99 -4.15 13.37 -7.58
C GLN A 99 -4.91 12.29 -8.36
N TYR A 100 -6.22 12.24 -8.20
CA TYR A 100 -7.07 11.30 -8.92
C TYR A 100 -7.32 11.74 -10.36
N GLY A 101 -7.81 12.97 -10.56
CA GLY A 101 -8.31 13.48 -11.83
C GLY A 101 -7.23 13.59 -12.91
N VAL A 102 -6.00 14.01 -12.54
CA VAL A 102 -4.88 14.10 -13.48
C VAL A 102 -4.53 12.75 -14.09
N SER A 103 -4.62 11.66 -13.33
CA SER A 103 -4.39 10.32 -13.84
C SER A 103 -5.45 9.84 -14.85
N MET A 104 -6.62 10.49 -14.85
CA MET A 104 -7.74 10.19 -15.76
C MET A 104 -7.69 10.97 -17.07
N LEU A 105 -6.79 11.97 -17.21
CA LEU A 105 -6.69 12.83 -18.39
C LEU A 105 -5.71 12.24 -19.42
N PRO A 106 -6.19 11.60 -20.50
CA PRO A 106 -5.34 10.81 -21.40
C PRO A 106 -4.36 11.64 -22.25
N ASN A 107 -4.64 12.93 -22.48
CA ASN A 107 -3.89 13.78 -23.41
C ASN A 107 -2.96 14.82 -22.74
N MET A 108 -2.98 14.98 -21.44
CA MET A 108 -2.08 15.93 -20.73
C MET A 108 -0.62 15.46 -20.67
N ARG A 109 -0.35 14.17 -20.96
CA ARG A 109 1.00 13.59 -20.97
C ARG A 109 1.97 14.25 -21.93
N ASN A 110 1.48 14.66 -23.11
CA ASN A 110 2.32 15.25 -24.15
C ASN A 110 2.51 16.77 -23.99
N GLN A 111 1.68 17.42 -23.19
CA GLN A 111 1.73 18.87 -22.96
C GLN A 111 2.45 19.24 -21.65
N LEU A 112 2.45 18.35 -20.66
CA LEU A 112 3.22 18.46 -19.43
C LEU A 112 4.53 17.65 -19.54
N ALA A 113 5.29 17.91 -20.61
CA ALA A 113 6.46 17.16 -21.07
C ALA A 113 7.60 17.04 -20.05
N ASP A 114 7.49 17.57 -18.85
CA ASP A 114 8.48 17.45 -17.80
C ASP A 114 7.84 16.98 -16.48
N LYS A 115 7.87 15.65 -16.24
CA LYS A 115 7.88 15.05 -14.90
C LYS A 115 6.65 15.24 -14.00
N SER A 116 5.44 15.37 -14.51
CA SER A 116 4.26 15.45 -13.65
C SER A 116 3.79 14.06 -13.21
N ASP A 117 4.35 13.60 -12.10
CA ASP A 117 3.82 12.45 -11.35
C ASP A 117 2.44 12.84 -10.79
N ALA A 118 1.39 12.11 -11.20
CA ALA A 118 0.02 12.37 -10.74
C ALA A 118 -0.11 12.27 -9.21
N THR A 119 0.77 11.50 -8.56
CA THR A 119 0.73 11.32 -7.09
C THR A 119 1.06 12.59 -6.31
N ILE A 120 1.78 13.53 -6.92
CA ILE A 120 2.10 14.83 -6.33
C ILE A 120 1.29 15.99 -6.93
N ALA A 121 0.32 15.69 -7.81
CA ALA A 121 -0.58 16.70 -8.33
C ALA A 121 -1.34 17.37 -7.18
N GLY A 122 -1.60 18.65 -7.30
CA GLY A 122 -2.26 19.41 -6.23
C GLY A 122 -1.35 19.82 -5.06
N ARG A 123 -0.03 19.57 -5.14
CA ARG A 123 0.92 19.91 -4.08
C ARG A 123 0.79 21.35 -3.60
N TRP A 124 0.54 22.30 -4.49
CA TRP A 124 0.37 23.71 -4.13
C TRP A 124 -0.85 23.92 -3.23
N TYR A 125 -1.98 23.29 -3.54
CA TYR A 125 -3.19 23.34 -2.70
C TYR A 125 -2.97 22.66 -1.35
N TYR A 126 -2.25 21.54 -1.32
CA TYR A 126 -1.83 20.89 -0.08
C TYR A 126 -0.98 21.83 0.79
N GLN A 127 0.01 22.52 0.23
CA GLN A 127 0.87 23.45 0.96
C GLN A 127 0.08 24.63 1.51
N ARG A 128 -0.84 25.20 0.74
CA ARG A 128 -1.74 26.28 1.20
C ARG A 128 -2.64 25.79 2.34
N CYS A 129 -3.21 24.59 2.23
CA CYS A 129 -3.95 23.97 3.32
C CYS A 129 -3.11 23.89 4.61
N GLN A 130 -1.86 23.43 4.54
CA GLN A 130 -0.96 23.33 5.69
C GLN A 130 -0.70 24.71 6.32
N THR A 131 -0.47 25.73 5.51
CA THR A 131 -0.26 27.11 5.99
C THR A 131 -1.49 27.62 6.75
N LEU A 132 -2.69 27.38 6.23
CA LEU A 132 -3.94 27.78 6.89
C LEU A 132 -4.17 27.01 8.19
N LEU A 133 -3.90 25.70 8.21
CA LEU A 133 -4.06 24.87 9.42
C LEU A 133 -3.13 25.28 10.57
N ALA A 134 -1.98 25.85 10.27
CA ALA A 134 -1.05 26.31 11.32
C ALA A 134 -1.68 27.34 12.26
N TYR A 135 -2.66 28.12 11.81
CA TYR A 135 -3.38 29.09 12.62
C TYR A 135 -4.53 28.50 13.43
N GLU A 136 -4.91 27.24 13.20
CA GLU A 136 -6.06 26.57 13.85
C GLU A 136 -5.64 25.63 14.99
N LEU A 137 -4.34 25.50 15.25
CA LEU A 137 -3.82 24.51 16.20
C LEU A 137 -4.31 24.72 17.63
N GLU A 138 -4.48 25.98 18.06
CA GLU A 138 -4.91 26.33 19.43
C GLU A 138 -6.41 26.11 19.65
N SER A 139 -7.22 26.29 18.61
CA SER A 139 -8.68 26.17 18.69
C SER A 139 -9.23 25.34 17.52
N PRO A 140 -8.91 24.03 17.48
CA PRO A 140 -9.29 23.20 16.37
C PRO A 140 -10.79 22.94 16.32
N THR A 141 -11.30 22.73 15.12
CA THR A 141 -12.69 22.38 14.82
C THR A 141 -12.80 20.99 14.20
N LEU A 142 -14.02 20.50 13.93
CA LEU A 142 -14.17 19.27 13.14
C LEU A 142 -13.58 19.42 11.74
N ALA A 143 -13.67 20.62 11.13
CA ALA A 143 -13.06 20.90 9.84
C ALA A 143 -11.51 20.79 9.88
N THR A 144 -10.89 21.25 10.96
CA THR A 144 -9.44 21.09 11.18
C THR A 144 -9.04 19.61 11.20
N LEU A 145 -9.81 18.77 11.90
CA LEU A 145 -9.58 17.33 11.91
C LEU A 145 -9.80 16.69 10.53
N GLN A 146 -10.87 17.08 9.83
CA GLN A 146 -11.14 16.64 8.46
C GLN A 146 -9.97 16.96 7.53
N CYS A 147 -9.41 18.18 7.63
CA CYS A 147 -8.22 18.58 6.86
C CYS A 147 -7.02 17.69 7.20
N HIS A 148 -6.71 17.44 8.48
CA HIS A 148 -5.60 16.57 8.85
C HIS A 148 -5.76 15.16 8.28
N LEU A 149 -6.96 14.56 8.37
CA LEU A 149 -7.23 13.22 7.81
C LEU A 149 -7.03 13.19 6.29
N LEU A 150 -7.53 14.20 5.58
CA LEU A 150 -7.38 14.32 4.13
C LEU A 150 -5.91 14.56 3.73
N CYS A 151 -5.15 15.32 4.53
CA CYS A 151 -3.71 15.48 4.35
C CYS A 151 -2.94 14.15 4.51
N VAL A 152 -3.32 13.31 5.50
CA VAL A 152 -2.76 11.96 5.65
C VAL A 152 -2.99 11.14 4.39
N ILE A 153 -4.20 11.17 3.82
CA ILE A 153 -4.54 10.44 2.60
C ILE A 153 -3.71 10.95 1.41
N PHE A 154 -3.61 12.27 1.24
CA PHE A 154 -2.80 12.89 0.19
C PHE A 154 -1.33 12.43 0.26
N LEU A 155 -0.74 12.48 1.44
CA LEU A 155 0.65 12.07 1.68
C LEU A 155 0.88 10.58 1.47
N CYS A 156 -0.07 9.73 1.90
CA CYS A 156 -0.02 8.29 1.64
C CYS A 156 0.02 7.99 0.14
N SER A 157 -0.84 8.66 -0.64
CA SER A 157 -0.89 8.51 -2.10
C SER A 157 0.38 9.02 -2.78
N ALA A 158 0.97 10.08 -2.25
CA ALA A 158 2.22 10.66 -2.73
C ALA A 158 3.48 9.94 -2.23
N SER A 159 3.34 8.83 -1.50
CA SER A 159 4.44 8.04 -0.92
C SER A 159 5.29 8.76 0.14
N PHE A 160 4.79 9.84 0.77
CA PHE A 160 5.46 10.53 1.89
C PHE A 160 5.06 9.91 3.24
N GLN A 161 5.49 8.69 3.49
CA GLN A 161 5.00 7.86 4.61
C GLN A 161 5.33 8.44 5.99
N ASN A 162 6.55 8.93 6.19
CA ASN A 162 6.97 9.51 7.48
C ASN A 162 6.20 10.80 7.81
N THR A 163 6.00 11.67 6.81
CA THR A 163 5.20 12.89 6.97
C THR A 163 3.73 12.56 7.21
N SER A 164 3.20 11.52 6.53
CA SER A 164 1.85 11.02 6.73
C SER A 164 1.63 10.53 8.16
N ASP A 165 2.57 9.79 8.73
CA ASP A 165 2.54 9.29 10.09
C ASP A 165 2.55 10.44 11.13
N SER A 166 3.44 11.43 10.94
CA SER A 166 3.47 12.63 11.78
C SER A 166 2.17 13.44 11.70
N THR A 167 1.59 13.58 10.50
CA THR A 167 0.30 14.25 10.32
C THR A 167 -0.84 13.46 10.97
N CYS A 168 -0.80 12.13 10.92
CA CYS A 168 -1.74 11.26 11.61
C CYS A 168 -1.66 11.46 13.13
N ALA A 169 -0.46 11.60 13.71
CA ALA A 169 -0.29 11.90 15.13
C ALA A 169 -0.90 13.26 15.52
N MET A 170 -0.79 14.27 14.67
CA MET A 170 -1.49 15.55 14.86
C MET A 170 -3.01 15.37 14.82
N ALA A 171 -3.53 14.60 13.85
CA ALA A 171 -4.95 14.29 13.78
C ALA A 171 -5.46 13.57 15.05
N VAL A 172 -4.66 12.63 15.61
CA VAL A 172 -4.98 11.96 16.88
C VAL A 172 -5.11 12.96 18.03
N ARG A 173 -4.17 13.90 18.16
CA ARG A 173 -4.24 14.94 19.21
C ARG A 173 -5.45 15.86 19.01
N THR A 174 -5.71 16.29 17.79
CA THR A 174 -6.90 17.09 17.43
C THR A 174 -8.19 16.35 17.78
N ALA A 175 -8.31 15.06 17.45
CA ALA A 175 -9.49 14.25 17.79
C ALA A 175 -9.72 14.14 19.31
N HIS A 176 -8.65 14.01 20.10
CA HIS A 176 -8.74 14.01 21.57
C HIS A 176 -9.17 15.39 22.13
N MET A 177 -8.63 16.49 21.61
CA MET A 177 -9.04 17.85 21.99
C MET A 177 -10.53 18.09 21.72
N LEU A 178 -11.05 17.55 20.62
CA LEU A 178 -12.47 17.62 20.26
C LEU A 178 -13.37 16.61 20.99
N GLY A 179 -12.80 15.73 21.84
CA GLY A 179 -13.54 14.73 22.59
C GLY A 179 -14.09 13.58 21.75
N LEU A 180 -13.53 13.30 20.55
CA LEU A 180 -14.05 12.26 19.65
C LEU A 180 -13.77 10.84 20.15
N HIS A 181 -12.85 10.66 21.09
CA HIS A 181 -12.55 9.38 21.75
C HIS A 181 -13.66 8.90 22.68
N LEU A 182 -14.67 9.73 22.93
CA LEU A 182 -15.82 9.43 23.77
C LEU A 182 -17.06 9.17 22.89
N ASN A 183 -17.91 8.24 23.36
CA ASN A 183 -19.17 8.01 22.68
C ASN A 183 -20.05 9.26 22.75
N PRO A 184 -20.52 9.82 21.62
CA PRO A 184 -21.29 11.07 21.61
C PRO A 184 -22.61 10.91 22.36
N PRO A 185 -23.04 11.93 23.15
CA PRO A 185 -24.25 11.87 23.95
C PRO A 185 -25.52 11.78 23.08
N GLN A 186 -26.54 11.10 23.59
CA GLN A 186 -27.82 10.93 22.87
C GLN A 186 -28.57 12.26 22.62
N SER A 187 -28.29 13.29 23.41
CA SER A 187 -28.86 14.64 23.23
C SER A 187 -28.33 15.36 22.00
N MET A 188 -27.19 14.91 21.45
CA MET A 188 -26.62 15.46 20.22
C MET A 188 -27.43 14.98 18.99
N PRO A 189 -27.67 15.83 17.97
CA PRO A 189 -28.36 15.42 16.75
C PRO A 189 -27.70 14.20 16.10
N ARG A 190 -28.49 13.25 15.55
CA ARG A 190 -27.97 12.01 14.94
C ARG A 190 -26.93 12.29 13.85
N LYS A 191 -27.16 13.29 13.00
CA LYS A 191 -26.23 13.71 11.95
C LYS A 191 -24.84 14.00 12.51
N GLU A 192 -24.75 14.78 13.59
CA GLU A 192 -23.47 15.14 14.22
C GLU A 192 -22.83 13.94 14.92
N ARG A 193 -23.63 13.11 15.64
CA ARG A 193 -23.12 11.89 16.27
C ARG A 193 -22.47 10.97 15.25
N GLU A 194 -23.13 10.71 14.13
CA GLU A 194 -22.62 9.83 13.08
C GLU A 194 -21.37 10.43 12.40
N MET A 195 -21.30 11.74 12.17
CA MET A 195 -20.08 12.38 11.66
C MET A 195 -18.90 12.21 12.63
N ARG A 196 -19.11 12.42 13.94
CA ARG A 196 -18.07 12.23 14.96
C ARG A 196 -17.57 10.78 15.00
N LYS A 197 -18.48 9.79 14.93
CA LYS A 197 -18.12 8.37 14.84
C LYS A 197 -17.30 8.09 13.57
N ARG A 198 -17.74 8.56 12.39
CA ARG A 198 -17.02 8.37 11.12
C ARG A 198 -15.62 8.96 11.16
N LEU A 199 -15.45 10.16 11.72
CA LEU A 199 -14.13 10.80 11.88
C LEU A 199 -13.21 9.99 12.79
N TRP A 200 -13.71 9.53 13.94
CA TRP A 200 -12.92 8.71 14.86
C TRP A 200 -12.46 7.39 14.21
N TRP A 201 -13.37 6.68 13.56
CA TRP A 201 -13.06 5.39 12.96
C TRP A 201 -12.26 5.51 11.66
N ALA A 202 -12.37 6.59 10.91
CA ALA A 202 -11.46 6.92 9.82
C ALA A 202 -10.03 7.10 10.32
N LEU A 203 -9.87 7.86 11.42
CA LEU A 203 -8.58 8.06 12.07
C LEU A 203 -8.00 6.74 12.60
N TYR A 204 -8.84 5.90 13.24
CA TYR A 204 -8.44 4.58 13.70
C TYR A 204 -7.94 3.68 12.55
N SER A 205 -8.62 3.71 11.41
CA SER A 205 -8.22 2.95 10.23
C SER A 205 -6.91 3.45 9.63
N LEU A 206 -6.69 4.77 9.60
CA LEU A 206 -5.44 5.38 9.12
C LEU A 206 -4.26 5.08 10.05
N ASP A 207 -4.45 5.21 11.38
CA ASP A 207 -3.46 4.83 12.38
C ASP A 207 -3.08 3.35 12.26
N SER A 208 -4.07 2.48 12.11
CA SER A 208 -3.85 1.04 11.91
C SER A 208 -3.06 0.75 10.63
N LYS A 209 -3.43 1.39 9.53
CA LYS A 209 -2.77 1.24 8.24
C LYS A 209 -1.30 1.68 8.29
N LEU A 210 -1.03 2.86 8.86
CA LEU A 210 0.33 3.41 8.97
C LEU A 210 1.17 2.61 9.95
N GLY A 211 0.65 2.27 11.13
CA GLY A 211 1.37 1.47 12.12
C GLY A 211 1.75 0.09 11.57
N MET A 212 0.83 -0.64 10.95
CA MET A 212 1.12 -1.93 10.32
C MET A 212 2.12 -1.82 9.15
N LYS A 213 2.02 -0.75 8.35
CA LYS A 213 2.89 -0.54 7.20
C LYS A 213 4.32 -0.19 7.60
N LEU A 214 4.49 0.67 8.60
CA LEU A 214 5.78 1.21 9.02
C LEU A 214 6.42 0.44 10.18
N GLY A 215 5.74 -0.59 10.69
CA GLY A 215 6.20 -1.32 11.88
C GLY A 215 6.28 -0.44 13.12
N ARG A 216 5.40 0.55 13.26
CA ARG A 216 5.38 1.51 14.36
C ARG A 216 4.26 1.20 15.35
N PRO A 217 4.43 1.57 16.63
CA PRO A 217 3.35 1.45 17.63
C PRO A 217 2.12 2.23 17.18
N PHE A 218 0.95 1.66 17.43
CA PHE A 218 -0.31 2.34 17.19
C PHE A 218 -0.49 3.50 18.17
N LEU A 219 -1.10 4.58 17.73
CA LEU A 219 -1.40 5.76 18.55
C LEU A 219 -2.75 5.65 19.24
N LEU A 220 -3.69 4.90 18.65
CA LEU A 220 -5.04 4.71 19.19
C LEU A 220 -5.21 3.28 19.71
N TYR A 221 -5.89 3.18 20.84
CA TYR A 221 -6.28 1.89 21.44
C TYR A 221 -7.77 1.89 21.74
N GLN A 222 -8.39 0.72 21.64
CA GLN A 222 -9.78 0.56 22.06
C GLN A 222 -9.86 0.53 23.59
N THR A 223 -10.81 1.29 24.10
CA THR A 223 -11.15 1.37 25.54
C THR A 223 -12.65 1.22 25.70
N ASN A 224 -13.12 1.09 26.92
CA ASN A 224 -14.57 1.03 27.22
C ASN A 224 -15.31 2.32 26.84
N THR A 225 -14.60 3.43 26.62
CA THR A 225 -15.16 4.72 26.22
C THR A 225 -15.13 4.96 24.73
N THR A 226 -14.47 4.08 23.96
CA THR A 226 -14.36 4.20 22.50
C THR A 226 -15.76 4.28 21.86
N PRO A 227 -15.99 5.21 20.92
CA PRO A 227 -17.27 5.32 20.25
C PRO A 227 -17.68 4.02 19.57
N LYS A 228 -18.98 3.72 19.57
CA LYS A 228 -19.52 2.62 18.77
C LYS A 228 -19.22 2.87 17.29
N LEU A 229 -19.18 1.81 16.52
CA LEU A 229 -19.08 1.91 15.05
C LEU A 229 -20.19 2.82 14.49
N PRO A 230 -19.93 3.56 13.39
CA PRO A 230 -20.95 4.36 12.75
C PRO A 230 -22.04 3.48 12.16
N ASP A 231 -23.26 4.02 12.14
CA ASP A 231 -24.38 3.36 11.52
C ASP A 231 -24.30 3.49 9.98
N ASP A 232 -24.74 2.44 9.28
CA ASP A 232 -24.73 2.38 7.80
C ASP A 232 -26.16 2.20 7.22
N ASP A 233 -27.19 2.39 8.04
CA ASP A 233 -28.58 2.28 7.63
C ASP A 233 -29.02 3.41 6.67
N VAL A 234 -30.21 3.27 6.11
CA VAL A 234 -30.77 4.22 5.13
C VAL A 234 -30.89 5.63 5.72
N GLU A 235 -31.26 5.75 7.02
CA GLU A 235 -31.39 7.05 7.67
C GLU A 235 -30.01 7.72 7.84
N ALA A 236 -28.99 6.97 8.26
CA ALA A 236 -27.62 7.47 8.36
C ALA A 236 -27.09 7.92 6.98
N ALA A 237 -27.42 7.17 5.92
CA ALA A 237 -27.06 7.53 4.55
C ALA A 237 -27.77 8.83 4.09
N MET A 238 -29.04 9.00 4.40
CA MET A 238 -29.77 10.24 4.10
C MET A 238 -29.20 11.45 4.83
N LEU A 239 -28.78 11.26 6.08
CA LEU A 239 -28.18 12.32 6.92
C LEU A 239 -26.73 12.63 6.56
N SER A 240 -26.10 11.87 5.67
CA SER A 240 -24.69 12.05 5.30
C SER A 240 -24.40 13.26 4.41
N GLY A 241 -25.43 13.87 3.84
CA GLY A 241 -25.34 14.98 2.89
C GLY A 241 -25.10 14.57 1.44
N SER A 242 -24.99 13.27 1.15
CA SER A 242 -24.81 12.73 -0.21
C SER A 242 -26.02 11.87 -0.62
N THR A 243 -26.39 11.94 -1.90
CA THR A 243 -27.59 11.29 -2.45
C THR A 243 -27.21 10.08 -3.31
N PHE A 244 -26.86 8.96 -2.68
CA PHE A 244 -26.66 7.68 -3.36
C PHE A 244 -27.87 6.77 -3.17
N ALA A 245 -28.26 6.06 -4.24
CA ALA A 245 -29.35 5.10 -4.15
C ALA A 245 -29.02 3.96 -3.17
N PRO A 246 -29.99 3.47 -2.38
CA PRO A 246 -29.83 2.29 -1.56
C PRO A 246 -29.42 1.07 -2.40
N LEU A 247 -28.54 0.20 -1.86
CA LEU A 247 -28.01 -0.97 -2.57
C LEU A 247 -28.92 -2.21 -2.48
N GLY A 248 -29.98 -2.15 -1.70
CA GLY A 248 -30.82 -3.30 -1.34
C GLY A 248 -30.31 -4.04 -0.08
N ASN A 249 -31.14 -4.92 0.49
CA ASN A 249 -30.82 -5.69 1.70
C ASN A 249 -30.33 -4.81 2.88
N ASN A 250 -30.89 -3.63 3.04
CA ASN A 250 -30.48 -2.61 4.02
C ASN A 250 -29.04 -2.08 3.87
N ALA A 251 -28.29 -2.46 2.83
CA ALA A 251 -26.96 -1.92 2.57
C ALA A 251 -27.07 -0.55 1.87
N THR A 252 -26.16 0.35 2.22
CA THR A 252 -26.02 1.68 1.65
C THR A 252 -24.58 1.91 1.18
N TRP A 253 -24.32 3.04 0.58
CA TRP A 253 -22.95 3.40 0.20
C TRP A 253 -22.00 3.54 1.41
N LEU A 254 -22.54 3.70 2.64
CA LEU A 254 -21.77 3.73 3.89
C LEU A 254 -21.35 2.33 4.35
N SER A 255 -22.03 1.27 3.91
CA SER A 255 -21.75 -0.09 4.34
C SER A 255 -20.32 -0.55 4.00
N PHE A 256 -19.76 -0.04 2.89
CA PHE A 256 -18.35 -0.25 2.57
C PHE A 256 -17.42 0.21 3.71
N ASN A 257 -17.65 1.40 4.26
CA ASN A 257 -16.82 1.93 5.34
C ASN A 257 -16.95 1.11 6.62
N LEU A 258 -18.16 0.67 6.96
CA LEU A 258 -18.37 -0.20 8.12
C LEU A 258 -17.61 -1.53 7.95
N GLN A 259 -17.69 -2.15 6.77
CA GLN A 259 -16.94 -3.38 6.48
C GLN A 259 -15.43 -3.16 6.48
N ASN A 260 -14.96 -2.03 5.96
CA ASN A 260 -13.55 -1.66 6.02
C ASN A 260 -13.06 -1.50 7.47
N MET A 261 -13.81 -0.81 8.32
CA MET A 261 -13.47 -0.62 9.74
C MET A 261 -13.41 -1.95 10.49
N THR A 262 -14.39 -2.84 10.30
CA THR A 262 -14.42 -4.16 10.96
C THR A 262 -13.28 -5.07 10.46
N MET A 263 -12.91 -4.99 9.20
CA MET A 263 -11.74 -5.70 8.66
C MET A 263 -10.44 -5.20 9.28
N PHE A 264 -10.27 -3.88 9.42
CA PHE A 264 -9.08 -3.31 10.10
C PHE A 264 -9.03 -3.68 11.58
N LEU A 265 -10.16 -3.80 12.26
CA LEU A 265 -10.21 -4.29 13.63
C LEU A 265 -9.63 -5.71 13.74
N ALA A 266 -10.09 -6.64 12.90
CA ALA A 266 -9.60 -8.01 12.89
C ALA A 266 -8.10 -8.10 12.48
N ALA A 267 -7.69 -7.35 11.46
CA ALA A 267 -6.30 -7.33 11.01
C ALA A 267 -5.35 -6.74 12.07
N ARG A 268 -5.78 -5.66 12.75
CA ARG A 268 -4.99 -5.03 13.82
C ARG A 268 -4.86 -5.93 15.04
N GLU A 269 -5.91 -6.67 15.38
CA GLU A 269 -5.86 -7.67 16.46
C GLU A 269 -4.80 -8.74 16.16
N ALA A 270 -4.80 -9.30 14.96
CA ALA A 270 -3.80 -10.26 14.51
C ALA A 270 -2.38 -9.68 14.54
N HIS A 271 -2.20 -8.45 14.02
CA HIS A 271 -0.91 -7.77 14.03
C HIS A 271 -0.41 -7.51 15.46
N ALA A 272 -1.26 -6.97 16.33
CA ALA A 272 -0.89 -6.71 17.73
C ALA A 272 -0.56 -8.01 18.47
N ALA A 273 -1.32 -9.09 18.25
CA ALA A 273 -1.03 -10.40 18.82
C ALA A 273 0.35 -10.91 18.37
N PHE A 274 0.70 -10.75 17.08
CA PHE A 274 1.98 -11.19 16.54
C PHE A 274 3.16 -10.45 17.19
N TYR A 275 3.12 -9.12 17.23
CA TYR A 275 4.25 -8.31 17.69
C TYR A 275 4.36 -8.13 19.20
N ASN A 276 3.27 -8.30 19.95
CA ASN A 276 3.29 -8.17 21.43
C ASN A 276 3.65 -9.47 22.14
N ARG A 277 3.75 -10.61 21.42
CA ARG A 277 4.12 -11.88 22.03
C ARG A 277 5.63 -11.92 22.30
N ASP A 278 6.00 -12.21 23.54
CA ASP A 278 7.39 -12.52 23.88
C ASP A 278 7.75 -13.91 23.37
N LEU A 279 8.71 -13.96 22.45
CA LEU A 279 9.20 -15.21 21.86
C LEU A 279 10.36 -15.84 22.63
N HIS A 280 10.83 -15.20 23.72
CA HIS A 280 11.98 -15.63 24.52
C HIS A 280 13.25 -15.94 23.69
N LEU A 281 13.46 -15.16 22.62
CA LEU A 281 14.62 -15.30 21.73
C LEU A 281 15.89 -14.87 22.48
N LYS A 282 16.99 -15.55 22.21
CA LYS A 282 18.30 -15.12 22.69
C LYS A 282 18.76 -13.87 21.96
N GLU A 283 19.67 -13.12 22.56
CA GLU A 283 20.22 -11.92 21.95
C GLU A 283 20.83 -12.24 20.57
N GLY A 284 20.42 -11.50 19.56
CA GLY A 284 20.84 -11.69 18.15
C GLY A 284 20.07 -12.78 17.39
N GLN A 285 19.13 -13.48 18.00
CA GLN A 285 18.27 -14.43 17.32
C GLN A 285 16.99 -13.74 16.80
N ASN A 286 16.49 -14.24 15.67
CA ASN A 286 15.22 -13.83 15.08
C ASN A 286 14.23 -15.02 15.01
N LEU A 287 13.00 -14.75 14.59
CA LEU A 287 11.92 -15.73 14.49
C LEU A 287 12.28 -16.94 13.60
N TRP A 288 13.11 -16.75 12.57
CA TRP A 288 13.42 -17.77 11.57
C TRP A 288 14.61 -18.65 11.95
N ASP A 289 15.34 -18.32 13.02
CA ASP A 289 16.52 -19.08 13.47
C ASP A 289 16.14 -20.36 14.24
N ASP A 290 14.91 -20.44 14.77
CA ASP A 290 14.40 -21.60 15.48
C ASP A 290 13.04 -22.05 14.93
N VAL A 291 13.03 -23.23 14.34
CA VAL A 291 11.86 -23.85 13.72
C VAL A 291 10.69 -24.03 14.70
N ASN A 292 10.98 -24.38 15.94
CA ASN A 292 9.93 -24.58 16.95
C ASN A 292 9.31 -23.25 17.38
N VAL A 293 10.10 -22.19 17.42
CA VAL A 293 9.61 -20.84 17.71
C VAL A 293 8.72 -20.37 16.56
N LEU A 294 9.12 -20.61 15.31
CA LEU A 294 8.33 -20.25 14.13
C LEU A 294 7.00 -21.00 14.12
N GLU A 295 6.98 -22.31 14.35
CA GLU A 295 5.76 -23.11 14.40
C GLU A 295 4.87 -22.69 15.57
N GLY A 296 5.43 -22.53 16.78
CA GLY A 296 4.70 -22.05 17.94
C GLY A 296 4.10 -20.66 17.75
N GLN A 297 4.75 -19.78 16.96
CA GLN A 297 4.18 -18.49 16.58
C GLN A 297 3.06 -18.66 15.55
N ALA A 298 3.21 -19.58 14.60
CA ALA A 298 2.18 -19.90 13.62
C ALA A 298 0.90 -20.45 14.30
N GLU A 299 1.05 -21.40 15.21
CA GLU A 299 -0.06 -21.93 16.02
C GLU A 299 -0.80 -20.85 16.80
N PHE A 300 -0.03 -19.94 17.40
CA PHE A 300 -0.60 -18.83 18.18
C PHE A 300 -1.37 -17.83 17.34
N ILE A 301 -0.87 -17.51 16.12
CA ILE A 301 -1.53 -16.53 15.22
C ILE A 301 -2.68 -17.13 14.43
N TYR A 302 -2.71 -18.46 14.25
CA TYR A 302 -3.70 -19.14 13.43
C TYR A 302 -5.17 -18.78 13.74
N PRO A 303 -5.61 -18.70 15.02
CA PRO A 303 -6.97 -18.28 15.36
C PRO A 303 -7.31 -16.85 14.88
N PHE A 304 -6.35 -15.92 14.92
CA PHE A 304 -6.54 -14.54 14.46
C PHE A 304 -6.65 -14.47 12.94
N VAL A 305 -5.86 -15.29 12.22
CA VAL A 305 -6.02 -15.43 10.76
C VAL A 305 -7.40 -15.98 10.43
N LYS A 306 -7.88 -16.98 11.17
CA LYS A 306 -9.24 -17.51 11.02
C LYS A 306 -10.32 -16.47 11.33
N ASN A 307 -10.11 -15.60 12.31
CA ASN A 307 -11.03 -14.50 12.61
C ASN A 307 -11.16 -13.53 11.42
N LEU A 308 -10.03 -13.17 10.79
CA LEU A 308 -10.03 -12.35 9.58
C LEU A 308 -10.70 -13.09 8.39
N GLU A 309 -10.50 -14.40 8.23
CA GLU A 309 -11.22 -15.19 7.23
C GLU A 309 -12.74 -15.19 7.50
N ASN A 310 -13.14 -15.35 8.75
CA ASN A 310 -14.57 -15.37 9.15
C ASN A 310 -15.25 -14.02 8.89
N TRP A 311 -14.52 -12.91 8.93
CA TRP A 311 -15.05 -11.59 8.59
C TRP A 311 -15.71 -11.58 7.20
N THR A 312 -15.18 -12.34 6.22
CA THR A 312 -15.73 -12.41 4.85
C THR A 312 -17.18 -12.92 4.82
N ASN A 313 -17.60 -13.72 5.80
CA ASN A 313 -18.97 -14.25 5.90
C ASN A 313 -19.98 -13.17 6.33
N GLY A 314 -19.52 -12.09 6.96
CA GLY A 314 -20.33 -10.95 7.40
C GLY A 314 -20.50 -9.86 6.34
N VAL A 315 -19.78 -9.93 5.21
CA VAL A 315 -19.84 -8.91 4.15
C VAL A 315 -21.16 -9.04 3.38
N PRO A 316 -21.97 -7.98 3.28
CA PRO A 316 -23.20 -7.99 2.47
C PRO A 316 -22.92 -8.38 1.01
N SER A 317 -23.77 -9.22 0.43
CA SER A 317 -23.63 -9.69 -0.96
C SER A 317 -23.60 -8.55 -1.99
N THR A 318 -24.19 -7.40 -1.65
CA THR A 318 -24.15 -6.19 -2.46
C THR A 318 -22.77 -5.56 -2.55
N LEU A 319 -21.87 -5.83 -1.57
CA LEU A 319 -20.48 -5.35 -1.52
C LEU A 319 -19.47 -6.42 -1.91
N THR A 320 -19.90 -7.61 -2.31
CA THR A 320 -18.99 -8.65 -2.79
C THR A 320 -18.83 -8.60 -4.30
N THR A 321 -17.64 -8.97 -4.78
CA THR A 321 -17.40 -9.19 -6.21
C THR A 321 -18.07 -10.50 -6.66
N LYS A 322 -18.37 -10.61 -7.94
CA LYS A 322 -18.85 -11.87 -8.55
C LYS A 322 -17.73 -12.56 -9.33
N ARG A 323 -17.76 -13.87 -9.37
CA ARG A 323 -16.81 -14.72 -10.10
C ARG A 323 -17.45 -15.36 -11.31
N LYS A 324 -16.76 -15.40 -12.45
CA LYS A 324 -17.25 -16.05 -13.68
C LYS A 324 -17.54 -17.52 -13.48
N ASN A 325 -16.77 -18.19 -12.64
CA ASN A 325 -16.92 -19.63 -12.35
C ASN A 325 -17.82 -19.93 -11.15
N GLY A 326 -18.51 -18.94 -10.58
CA GLY A 326 -19.36 -19.10 -9.40
C GLY A 326 -18.62 -19.39 -8.09
N SER A 327 -17.27 -19.26 -8.05
CA SER A 327 -16.51 -19.39 -6.80
C SER A 327 -16.87 -18.28 -5.81
N ARG A 328 -16.55 -18.50 -4.53
CA ARG A 328 -16.86 -17.54 -3.47
C ARG A 328 -16.03 -16.25 -3.63
N PRO A 329 -16.60 -15.08 -3.32
CA PRO A 329 -15.82 -13.85 -3.18
C PRO A 329 -14.75 -14.02 -2.10
N PHE A 330 -13.69 -13.26 -2.17
CA PHE A 330 -12.52 -13.31 -1.27
C PHE A 330 -11.71 -14.62 -1.32
N ALA A 331 -12.08 -15.58 -2.19
CA ALA A 331 -11.32 -16.82 -2.36
C ALA A 331 -10.03 -16.61 -3.14
N THR A 332 -8.99 -17.39 -2.83
CA THR A 332 -7.70 -17.35 -3.52
C THR A 332 -7.68 -18.14 -4.84
N GLY A 333 -8.67 -18.99 -5.08
CA GLY A 333 -8.85 -19.75 -6.32
C GLY A 333 -9.98 -19.19 -7.17
N GLY A 334 -9.86 -19.30 -8.51
CA GLY A 334 -10.91 -18.86 -9.45
C GLY A 334 -11.10 -17.34 -9.43
N THR A 335 -10.03 -16.61 -9.69
CA THR A 335 -9.96 -15.15 -9.49
C THR A 335 -10.63 -14.31 -10.57
N ASP A 336 -11.07 -14.90 -11.69
CA ASP A 336 -11.72 -14.16 -12.78
C ASP A 336 -13.03 -13.52 -12.33
N LEU A 337 -13.03 -12.18 -12.32
CA LEU A 337 -14.19 -11.38 -11.95
C LEU A 337 -15.20 -11.29 -13.10
N GLU A 338 -16.48 -11.37 -12.74
CA GLU A 338 -17.58 -10.93 -13.57
C GLU A 338 -17.82 -9.45 -13.32
N ILE A 339 -17.47 -8.60 -14.28
CA ILE A 339 -17.65 -7.14 -14.16
C ILE A 339 -19.09 -6.79 -14.56
N GLU A 340 -19.84 -6.27 -13.60
CA GLU A 340 -21.23 -5.83 -13.81
C GLU A 340 -21.26 -4.46 -14.52
N GLN A 341 -21.50 -4.45 -15.82
CA GLN A 341 -21.47 -3.20 -16.64
C GLN A 341 -22.50 -2.15 -16.20
N TYR A 342 -23.61 -2.56 -15.62
CA TYR A 342 -24.72 -1.65 -15.22
C TYR A 342 -24.63 -1.16 -13.78
N SER A 343 -23.70 -1.66 -12.98
CA SER A 343 -23.48 -1.16 -11.62
C SER A 343 -22.74 0.17 -11.66
N PRO A 344 -23.09 1.15 -10.82
CA PRO A 344 -22.37 2.43 -10.73
C PRO A 344 -20.87 2.21 -10.46
N LEU A 345 -20.01 3.05 -11.06
CA LEU A 345 -18.55 2.91 -10.94
C LEU A 345 -18.08 2.95 -9.48
N TRP A 346 -18.68 3.80 -8.65
CA TRP A 346 -18.34 3.89 -7.24
C TRP A 346 -18.61 2.58 -6.49
N LEU A 347 -19.71 1.87 -6.80
CA LEU A 347 -20.04 0.58 -6.18
C LEU A 347 -19.10 -0.53 -6.66
N GLN A 348 -18.82 -0.58 -7.95
CA GLN A 348 -17.83 -1.53 -8.49
C GLN A 348 -16.46 -1.32 -7.82
N ARG A 349 -16.07 -0.05 -7.63
CA ARG A 349 -14.82 0.32 -6.95
C ARG A 349 -14.82 -0.13 -5.49
N GLN A 350 -15.90 0.11 -4.73
CA GLN A 350 -16.03 -0.35 -3.34
C GLN A 350 -15.83 -1.87 -3.23
N ARG A 351 -16.48 -2.65 -4.09
CA ARG A 351 -16.37 -4.12 -4.12
C ARG A 351 -14.93 -4.57 -4.36
N VAL A 352 -14.29 -4.02 -5.40
CA VAL A 352 -12.92 -4.40 -5.78
C VAL A 352 -11.92 -3.98 -4.70
N ILE A 353 -12.02 -2.74 -4.19
CA ILE A 353 -11.12 -2.24 -3.14
C ILE A 353 -11.23 -3.10 -1.88
N LEU A 354 -12.46 -3.42 -1.45
CA LEU A 354 -12.67 -4.23 -0.24
C LEU A 354 -12.00 -5.60 -0.35
N GLU A 355 -12.11 -6.24 -1.51
CA GLU A 355 -11.50 -7.53 -1.76
C GLU A 355 -9.98 -7.46 -1.87
N LEU A 356 -9.43 -6.46 -2.58
CA LEU A 356 -7.99 -6.27 -2.68
C LEU A 356 -7.35 -5.96 -1.33
N MET A 357 -8.01 -5.13 -0.50
CA MET A 357 -7.56 -4.83 0.87
C MET A 357 -7.54 -6.08 1.74
N TYR A 358 -8.59 -6.92 1.67
CA TYR A 358 -8.63 -8.20 2.37
C TYR A 358 -7.45 -9.09 1.99
N HIS A 359 -7.20 -9.25 0.68
CA HIS A 359 -6.06 -10.06 0.22
C HIS A 359 -4.71 -9.48 0.65
N ASN A 360 -4.53 -8.15 0.58
CA ASN A 360 -3.30 -7.49 1.03
C ASN A 360 -3.06 -7.69 2.53
N LEU A 361 -4.09 -7.49 3.37
CA LEU A 361 -3.97 -7.68 4.82
C LEU A 361 -3.69 -9.13 5.18
N SER A 362 -4.41 -10.07 4.57
CA SER A 362 -4.21 -11.51 4.79
C SER A 362 -2.80 -11.97 4.39
N ALA A 363 -2.32 -11.52 3.22
CA ALA A 363 -0.96 -11.80 2.79
C ALA A 363 0.08 -11.23 3.77
N ASN A 364 -0.08 -9.97 4.21
CA ASN A 364 0.88 -9.34 5.12
C ASN A 364 0.94 -10.01 6.50
N ILE A 365 -0.20 -10.47 7.05
CA ILE A 365 -0.22 -11.19 8.33
C ILE A 365 0.46 -12.56 8.21
N CYS A 366 0.29 -13.24 7.08
CA CYS A 366 0.87 -14.57 6.85
C CYS A 366 2.32 -14.54 6.35
N ARG A 367 2.81 -13.39 5.88
CA ARG A 367 4.15 -13.25 5.27
C ARG A 367 5.31 -13.67 6.16
N PRO A 368 5.33 -13.41 7.48
CA PRO A 368 6.43 -13.81 8.35
C PRO A 368 6.69 -15.33 8.38
N PHE A 369 5.74 -16.14 7.93
CA PHE A 369 5.85 -17.61 7.92
C PHE A 369 6.46 -18.17 6.63
N ILE A 370 6.80 -17.33 5.64
CA ILE A 370 7.64 -17.73 4.52
C ILE A 370 9.06 -17.93 5.06
N SER A 371 9.49 -19.20 5.15
CA SER A 371 10.80 -19.60 5.71
C SER A 371 11.69 -20.23 4.65
N PHE A 372 12.96 -19.85 4.67
CA PHE A 372 14.01 -20.43 3.81
C PHE A 372 14.69 -21.65 4.44
N ALA A 373 14.38 -21.96 5.69
CA ALA A 373 14.95 -23.12 6.36
C ALA A 373 14.30 -24.41 5.85
N PRO A 374 15.08 -25.41 5.41
CA PRO A 374 14.52 -26.71 5.03
C PRO A 374 14.04 -27.44 6.29
N THR A 375 12.73 -27.61 6.45
CA THR A 375 12.20 -28.26 7.65
C THR A 375 11.12 -29.29 7.32
N PRO A 376 11.27 -30.51 7.87
CA PRO A 376 10.32 -31.61 7.60
C PRO A 376 9.02 -31.57 8.40
N SER A 377 8.76 -30.60 9.27
CA SER A 377 7.64 -30.68 10.22
C SER A 377 6.94 -29.37 10.61
N LEU A 378 6.94 -28.37 9.72
CA LEU A 378 6.21 -27.10 9.97
C LEU A 378 4.84 -27.14 9.32
N ALA A 379 3.84 -27.77 9.97
CA ALA A 379 2.53 -27.95 9.36
C ALA A 379 1.73 -26.62 9.26
N ILE A 380 1.71 -25.81 10.32
CA ILE A 380 0.89 -24.60 10.38
C ILE A 380 1.62 -23.40 9.77
N ALA A 381 2.92 -23.27 10.04
CA ALA A 381 3.72 -22.21 9.41
C ALA A 381 3.74 -22.35 7.88
N GLU A 382 3.90 -23.59 7.36
CA GLU A 382 3.82 -23.86 5.94
C GLU A 382 2.41 -23.56 5.37
N GLU A 383 1.34 -23.96 6.06
CA GLU A 383 -0.04 -23.59 5.67
C GLU A 383 -0.20 -22.08 5.55
N LEU A 384 0.31 -21.30 6.53
CA LEU A 384 0.26 -19.85 6.50
C LEU A 384 1.10 -19.26 5.35
N ALA A 385 2.28 -19.83 5.07
CA ALA A 385 3.10 -19.41 3.92
C ALA A 385 2.38 -19.63 2.58
N PHE A 386 1.71 -20.77 2.42
CA PHE A 386 0.92 -21.06 1.22
C PHE A 386 -0.33 -20.17 1.12
N LYS A 387 -1.00 -19.89 2.23
CA LYS A 387 -2.09 -18.90 2.28
C LYS A 387 -1.60 -17.52 1.84
N CYS A 388 -0.44 -17.10 2.35
CA CYS A 388 0.20 -15.84 1.96
C CYS A 388 0.37 -15.74 0.44
N ALA A 389 0.98 -16.76 -0.18
CA ALA A 389 1.18 -16.81 -1.62
C ALA A 389 -0.15 -16.83 -2.38
N GLY A 390 -1.14 -17.60 -1.91
CA GLY A 390 -2.48 -17.64 -2.50
C GLY A 390 -3.16 -16.28 -2.54
N HIS A 391 -3.12 -15.51 -1.43
CA HIS A 391 -3.65 -14.16 -1.37
C HIS A 391 -2.90 -13.19 -2.29
N ALA A 392 -1.56 -13.29 -2.37
CA ALA A 392 -0.76 -12.46 -3.25
C ALA A 392 -1.01 -12.74 -4.74
N ILE A 393 -1.20 -14.02 -5.12
CA ILE A 393 -1.60 -14.42 -6.48
C ILE A 393 -2.98 -13.85 -6.81
N ALA A 394 -3.96 -14.02 -5.91
CA ALA A 394 -5.32 -13.53 -6.11
C ALA A 394 -5.34 -12.01 -6.29
N LEU A 395 -4.64 -11.27 -5.43
CA LEU A 395 -4.53 -9.81 -5.53
C LEU A 395 -3.96 -9.40 -6.89
N THR A 396 -2.86 -10.03 -7.32
CA THR A 396 -2.20 -9.70 -8.60
C THR A 396 -3.13 -9.97 -9.79
N SER A 397 -3.80 -11.12 -9.80
CA SER A 397 -4.69 -11.52 -10.89
C SER A 397 -5.90 -10.58 -11.00
N ILE A 398 -6.53 -10.25 -9.86
CA ILE A 398 -7.67 -9.33 -9.82
C ILE A 398 -7.24 -7.92 -10.24
N THR A 399 -6.12 -7.41 -9.72
CA THR A 399 -5.62 -6.08 -10.06
C THR A 399 -5.32 -5.97 -11.55
N HIS A 400 -4.66 -6.98 -12.13
CA HIS A 400 -4.37 -7.02 -13.56
C HIS A 400 -5.64 -7.02 -14.40
N GLN A 401 -6.61 -7.90 -14.09
CA GLN A 401 -7.87 -7.98 -14.82
C GLN A 401 -8.61 -6.63 -14.80
N VAL A 402 -8.73 -6.02 -13.62
CA VAL A 402 -9.48 -4.78 -13.44
C VAL A 402 -8.81 -3.61 -14.15
N LEU A 403 -7.49 -3.47 -14.06
CA LEU A 403 -6.74 -2.39 -14.73
C LEU A 403 -6.70 -2.56 -16.26
N SER A 404 -6.68 -3.80 -16.76
CA SER A 404 -6.59 -4.07 -18.19
C SER A 404 -7.94 -3.92 -18.92
N SER A 405 -9.07 -4.12 -18.22
CA SER A 405 -10.39 -4.19 -18.83
C SER A 405 -11.37 -3.10 -18.40
N THR A 406 -11.03 -2.30 -17.37
CA THR A 406 -11.95 -1.32 -16.77
C THR A 406 -11.21 -0.07 -16.28
N ALA A 407 -11.98 0.98 -15.96
CA ALA A 407 -11.49 2.19 -15.29
C ALA A 407 -11.67 2.16 -13.76
N ILE A 408 -12.05 1.03 -13.15
CA ILE A 408 -12.42 0.96 -11.73
C ILE A 408 -11.27 1.42 -10.82
N LEU A 409 -10.03 0.98 -11.10
CA LEU A 409 -8.84 1.31 -10.33
C LEU A 409 -7.98 2.42 -10.97
N SER A 410 -8.44 3.05 -12.07
CA SER A 410 -7.71 4.17 -12.67
C SER A 410 -7.60 5.31 -11.65
N GLY A 411 -6.39 5.87 -11.48
CA GLY A 411 -6.11 6.92 -10.49
C GLY A 411 -6.05 6.44 -9.03
N TRP A 412 -6.23 5.14 -8.76
CA TRP A 412 -6.20 4.60 -7.40
C TRP A 412 -4.78 4.15 -7.02
N HIS A 413 -3.93 5.11 -6.65
CA HIS A 413 -2.51 4.88 -6.39
C HIS A 413 -2.23 3.91 -5.23
N GLU A 414 -3.18 3.77 -4.30
CA GLU A 414 -3.02 2.83 -3.17
C GLU A 414 -2.92 1.37 -3.65
N ALA A 415 -3.60 1.00 -4.73
CA ALA A 415 -3.53 -0.35 -5.29
C ALA A 415 -2.14 -0.71 -5.82
N PHE A 416 -1.33 0.27 -6.25
CA PHE A 416 0.07 0.06 -6.57
C PHE A 416 0.85 -0.53 -5.39
N GLN A 417 0.63 -0.01 -4.19
CA GLN A 417 1.32 -0.44 -3.00
C GLN A 417 0.97 -1.88 -2.61
N TRP A 418 -0.31 -2.24 -2.72
CA TRP A 418 -0.75 -3.62 -2.50
C TRP A 418 -0.14 -4.58 -3.52
N GLN A 419 -0.06 -4.14 -4.78
CA GLN A 419 0.59 -4.92 -5.85
C GLN A 419 2.08 -5.10 -5.61
N TRP A 420 2.78 -4.05 -5.13
CA TRP A 420 4.19 -4.15 -4.76
C TRP A 420 4.41 -5.17 -3.66
N ASN A 421 3.64 -5.09 -2.57
CA ASN A 421 3.72 -6.06 -1.47
C ASN A 421 3.52 -7.50 -1.97
N SER A 422 2.53 -7.71 -2.85
CA SER A 422 2.25 -9.03 -3.42
C SER A 422 3.39 -9.54 -4.30
N ALA A 423 3.94 -8.70 -5.17
CA ALA A 423 5.05 -9.09 -6.04
C ALA A 423 6.28 -9.52 -5.21
N MET A 424 6.66 -8.74 -4.19
CA MET A 424 7.80 -9.07 -3.32
C MET A 424 7.53 -10.33 -2.48
N THR A 425 6.32 -10.49 -1.97
CA THR A 425 5.90 -11.71 -1.26
C THR A 425 6.05 -12.95 -2.15
N LEU A 426 5.61 -12.87 -3.40
CA LEU A 426 5.71 -13.97 -4.35
C LEU A 426 7.16 -14.28 -4.74
N VAL A 427 8.02 -13.26 -4.87
CA VAL A 427 9.47 -13.45 -5.06
C VAL A 427 10.05 -14.26 -3.90
N GLY A 428 9.79 -13.85 -2.66
CA GLY A 428 10.23 -14.57 -1.47
C GLY A 428 9.70 -16.00 -1.41
N PHE A 429 8.41 -16.19 -1.74
CA PHE A 429 7.79 -17.52 -1.75
C PHE A 429 8.44 -18.47 -2.78
N VAL A 430 8.66 -18.01 -4.02
CA VAL A 430 9.28 -18.84 -5.06
C VAL A 430 10.71 -19.23 -4.69
N LEU A 431 11.45 -18.33 -4.04
CA LEU A 431 12.80 -18.61 -3.56
C LEU A 431 12.82 -19.59 -2.38
N ALA A 432 11.85 -19.48 -1.47
CA ALA A 432 11.74 -20.36 -0.30
C ALA A 432 11.19 -21.77 -0.66
N TYR A 433 10.22 -21.83 -1.58
CA TYR A 433 9.50 -23.06 -1.95
C TYR A 433 9.56 -23.36 -3.46
N PRO A 434 10.76 -23.46 -4.08
CA PRO A 434 10.89 -23.54 -5.54
C PRO A 434 10.30 -24.82 -6.16
N GLN A 435 10.09 -25.86 -5.36
CA GLN A 435 9.56 -27.15 -5.81
C GLN A 435 8.09 -27.38 -5.45
N SER A 436 7.44 -26.38 -4.83
CA SER A 436 6.04 -26.49 -4.48
C SER A 436 5.14 -26.44 -5.72
N SER A 437 3.97 -27.07 -5.62
CA SER A 437 2.95 -27.02 -6.70
C SER A 437 2.48 -25.58 -7.00
N MET A 438 2.59 -24.68 -6.02
CA MET A 438 2.18 -23.27 -6.15
C MET A 438 3.28 -22.39 -6.76
N ALA A 439 4.54 -22.84 -6.82
CA ALA A 439 5.67 -22.04 -7.30
C ALA A 439 5.48 -21.58 -8.76
N ILE A 440 4.89 -22.41 -9.61
CA ILE A 440 4.61 -22.05 -11.02
C ILE A 440 3.58 -20.91 -11.06
N ALA A 441 2.44 -21.04 -10.37
CA ALA A 441 1.41 -19.99 -10.32
C ALA A 441 1.94 -18.70 -9.69
N ALA A 442 2.79 -18.80 -8.66
CA ALA A 442 3.45 -17.65 -8.05
C ALA A 442 4.40 -16.95 -9.05
N ARG A 443 5.19 -17.73 -9.82
CA ARG A 443 6.08 -17.21 -10.85
C ARG A 443 5.33 -16.50 -11.97
N ASP A 444 4.20 -17.07 -12.41
CA ASP A 444 3.33 -16.46 -13.42
C ASP A 444 2.74 -15.14 -12.90
N ALA A 445 2.31 -15.10 -11.63
CA ALA A 445 1.79 -13.90 -11.01
C ALA A 445 2.88 -12.81 -10.85
N ILE A 446 4.16 -13.16 -10.59
CA ILE A 446 5.27 -12.19 -10.62
C ILE A 446 5.40 -11.58 -12.02
N THR A 447 5.29 -12.38 -13.08
CA THR A 447 5.31 -11.86 -14.46
C THR A 447 4.12 -10.95 -14.73
N LEU A 448 2.94 -11.33 -14.26
CA LEU A 448 1.73 -10.53 -14.40
C LEU A 448 1.83 -9.18 -13.68
N SER A 449 2.52 -9.14 -12.53
CA SER A 449 2.74 -7.91 -11.76
C SER A 449 3.52 -6.85 -12.55
N VAL A 450 4.41 -7.26 -13.46
CA VAL A 450 5.12 -6.33 -14.35
C VAL A 450 4.13 -5.57 -15.23
N SER A 451 3.16 -6.27 -15.83
CA SER A 451 2.11 -5.64 -16.64
C SER A 451 1.26 -4.66 -15.82
N VAL A 452 0.96 -5.00 -14.55
CA VAL A 452 0.28 -4.10 -13.62
C VAL A 452 1.09 -2.84 -13.39
N PHE A 453 2.39 -2.96 -13.13
CA PHE A 453 3.26 -1.81 -12.91
C PHE A 453 3.44 -0.96 -14.17
N ASP A 454 3.49 -1.56 -15.36
CA ASP A 454 3.53 -0.82 -16.62
C ASP A 454 2.26 0.02 -16.81
N ILE A 455 1.09 -0.51 -16.45
CA ILE A 455 -0.18 0.25 -16.51
C ILE A 455 -0.15 1.42 -15.52
N PHE A 456 0.25 1.20 -14.27
CA PHE A 456 0.39 2.27 -13.29
C PHE A 456 1.46 3.30 -13.71
N GLY A 457 2.57 2.86 -14.33
CA GLY A 457 3.66 3.68 -14.81
C GLY A 457 3.25 4.76 -15.80
N ASN A 458 2.06 4.63 -16.35
CA ASN A 458 1.48 5.64 -17.22
C ASN A 458 1.18 6.97 -16.52
N SER A 459 0.88 6.97 -15.22
CA SER A 459 0.55 8.15 -14.43
C SER A 459 1.34 8.25 -13.12
N PHE A 460 2.18 7.26 -12.84
CA PHE A 460 2.88 7.11 -11.58
C PHE A 460 4.34 6.69 -11.82
N ALA A 461 5.27 7.62 -11.66
CA ALA A 461 6.68 7.43 -12.03
C ALA A 461 7.36 6.27 -11.28
N VAL A 462 7.06 6.09 -9.98
CA VAL A 462 7.62 5.01 -9.17
C VAL A 462 7.26 3.62 -9.71
N ALA A 463 6.10 3.47 -10.36
CA ALA A 463 5.69 2.19 -10.93
C ALA A 463 6.60 1.72 -12.08
N ASN A 464 7.19 2.65 -12.85
CA ASN A 464 8.18 2.30 -13.88
C ASN A 464 9.45 1.69 -13.26
N SER A 465 9.91 2.26 -12.14
CA SER A 465 11.05 1.71 -11.39
C SER A 465 10.71 0.34 -10.81
N ALA A 466 9.50 0.17 -10.27
CA ALA A 466 9.01 -1.11 -9.77
C ALA A 466 9.00 -2.19 -10.87
N ALA A 467 8.48 -1.87 -12.06
CA ALA A 467 8.50 -2.78 -13.20
C ALA A 467 9.93 -3.22 -13.57
N ALA A 468 10.88 -2.27 -13.61
CA ALA A 468 12.27 -2.57 -13.92
C ALA A 468 12.91 -3.50 -12.87
N ILE A 469 12.68 -3.24 -11.58
CA ILE A 469 13.19 -4.08 -10.49
C ILE A 469 12.61 -5.50 -10.60
N VAL A 470 11.29 -5.64 -10.77
CA VAL A 470 10.66 -6.96 -10.86
C VAL A 470 11.15 -7.73 -12.10
N ARG A 471 11.35 -7.08 -13.25
CA ARG A 471 11.97 -7.74 -14.42
C ARG A 471 13.37 -8.30 -14.11
N ASN A 472 14.18 -7.52 -13.40
CA ASN A 472 15.52 -8.00 -12.98
C ASN A 472 15.44 -9.16 -11.99
N LEU A 473 14.51 -9.12 -11.02
CA LEU A 473 14.28 -10.21 -10.08
C LEU A 473 13.83 -11.50 -10.78
N ILE A 474 12.97 -11.38 -11.79
CA ILE A 474 12.53 -12.50 -12.62
C ILE A 474 13.73 -13.21 -13.26
N MET A 475 14.63 -12.47 -13.91
CA MET A 475 15.80 -13.05 -14.56
C MET A 475 16.69 -13.80 -13.54
N LYS A 476 16.84 -13.25 -12.32
CA LYS A 476 17.62 -13.88 -11.25
C LYS A 476 16.95 -15.15 -10.72
N ILE A 477 15.65 -15.12 -10.48
CA ILE A 477 14.86 -16.30 -10.06
C ILE A 477 15.00 -17.43 -11.09
N ASP A 478 14.84 -17.13 -12.38
CA ASP A 478 14.93 -18.12 -13.45
C ASP A 478 16.33 -18.72 -13.55
N PHE A 479 17.37 -17.89 -13.34
CA PHE A 479 18.75 -18.37 -13.29
C PHE A 479 18.98 -19.33 -12.10
N LEU A 480 18.52 -18.97 -10.91
CA LEU A 480 18.65 -19.81 -9.71
C LEU A 480 17.86 -21.12 -9.85
N ALA A 481 16.64 -21.06 -10.39
CA ALA A 481 15.84 -22.24 -10.66
C ALA A 481 16.57 -23.21 -11.63
N LYS A 482 17.15 -22.72 -12.74
CA LYS A 482 17.93 -23.52 -13.69
C LYS A 482 19.12 -24.19 -13.01
N ARG A 483 19.87 -23.48 -12.17
CA ARG A 483 21.01 -24.06 -11.42
C ARG A 483 20.55 -25.14 -10.44
N ALA A 484 19.46 -24.94 -9.73
CA ALA A 484 18.90 -25.94 -8.82
C ALA A 484 18.49 -27.22 -9.55
N TRP A 485 17.86 -27.12 -10.71
CA TRP A 485 17.50 -28.26 -11.57
C TRP A 485 18.73 -28.99 -12.08
N GLN A 486 19.79 -28.30 -12.53
CA GLN A 486 21.04 -28.90 -12.99
C GLN A 486 21.77 -29.68 -11.88
N ARG A 487 21.80 -29.11 -10.65
CA ARG A 487 22.41 -29.84 -9.50
C ARG A 487 21.63 -31.10 -9.15
N LYS A 488 20.30 -31.09 -9.22
CA LYS A 488 19.46 -32.25 -8.93
C LYS A 488 19.65 -33.36 -9.97
N SER A 489 19.67 -33.00 -11.27
CA SER A 489 19.92 -33.98 -12.35
C SER A 489 21.29 -34.63 -12.27
N ILE A 490 22.32 -33.89 -11.80
CA ILE A 490 23.68 -34.46 -11.57
C ILE A 490 23.64 -35.38 -10.35
N SER A 491 22.96 -35.03 -9.27
CA SER A 491 22.83 -35.85 -8.06
C SER A 491 22.04 -37.14 -8.34
N ASP A 492 20.96 -37.06 -9.12
CA ASP A 492 20.14 -38.23 -9.47
C ASP A 492 20.87 -39.16 -10.44
N ASN A 493 21.69 -38.64 -11.37
CA ASN A 493 22.55 -39.43 -12.21
C ASN A 493 23.67 -40.11 -11.40
N HIS A 494 24.23 -39.47 -10.37
CA HIS A 494 25.22 -40.11 -9.47
C HIS A 494 24.59 -41.18 -8.58
N LYS A 495 23.32 -41.05 -8.16
CA LYS A 495 22.60 -42.10 -7.45
C LYS A 495 22.30 -43.30 -8.36
N GLN A 496 21.87 -43.09 -9.59
CA GLN A 496 21.62 -44.15 -10.56
C GLN A 496 22.92 -44.89 -10.96
N THR A 497 24.07 -44.20 -11.05
CA THR A 497 25.37 -44.83 -11.28
C THR A 497 25.89 -45.57 -10.03
N ALA A 498 25.56 -45.13 -8.81
CA ALA A 498 25.92 -45.82 -7.58
C ALA A 498 25.10 -47.11 -7.39
N ASP A 499 23.81 -47.11 -7.76
CA ASP A 499 22.96 -48.31 -7.72
C ASP A 499 23.29 -49.33 -8.82
N GLN A 500 23.88 -48.91 -9.94
CA GLN A 500 24.38 -49.80 -10.99
C GLN A 500 25.78 -50.34 -10.70
N CYS A 501 26.55 -49.73 -9.80
CA CYS A 501 27.91 -50.22 -9.41
C CYS A 501 27.89 -51.24 -8.26
N SER A 502 26.75 -51.61 -7.72
CA SER A 502 26.68 -52.64 -6.65
C SER A 502 26.55 -54.10 -7.14
N ILE A 503 26.68 -54.35 -8.45
CA ILE A 503 26.77 -55.71 -9.00
C ILE A 503 28.01 -55.78 -9.92
N SER A 504 29.20 -55.83 -9.36
CA SER A 504 30.39 -56.54 -9.88
C SER A 504 31.60 -56.22 -9.01
N SER A 505 31.77 -56.99 -7.96
CA SER A 505 33.06 -57.21 -7.33
C SER A 505 33.84 -58.19 -8.19
N ILE A 506 35.00 -57.78 -8.67
CA ILE A 506 36.21 -58.59 -8.81
C ILE A 506 37.40 -57.69 -9.19
N THR A 507 38.33 -57.61 -8.23
CA THR A 507 39.83 -57.56 -8.32
C THR A 507 40.49 -56.95 -9.57
N THR A 508 41.35 -55.95 -9.44
CA THR A 508 42.77 -56.03 -9.62
C THR A 508 43.56 -54.77 -9.25
N GLN A 509 44.71 -54.96 -8.75
CA GLN A 509 45.68 -54.08 -8.11
C GLN A 509 46.42 -53.13 -9.05
N LEU A 510 46.87 -52.02 -8.43
CA LEU A 510 48.16 -51.31 -8.58
C LEU A 510 48.60 -50.80 -9.96
N GLN A 511 48.82 -49.52 -10.06
CA GLN A 511 50.12 -48.90 -10.25
C GLN A 511 50.12 -47.38 -10.20
N SER A 512 51.17 -46.85 -9.61
CA SER A 512 51.57 -45.50 -9.25
C SER A 512 51.92 -44.56 -10.41
N GLY A 513 51.53 -43.28 -10.30
CA GLY A 513 52.21 -42.01 -10.55
C GLY A 513 52.64 -41.63 -11.99
N PRO A 514 53.20 -40.43 -12.26
CA PRO A 514 53.21 -39.18 -11.48
C PRO A 514 52.80 -37.88 -12.25
N TYR A 515 52.69 -36.79 -11.54
CA TYR A 515 52.83 -35.33 -11.82
C TYR A 515 53.05 -34.81 -13.26
N MET A 516 52.30 -33.73 -13.61
CA MET A 516 52.80 -32.44 -14.16
C MET A 516 51.63 -31.44 -14.29
N ASN A 517 51.66 -30.43 -13.54
CA ASN A 517 52.02 -29.00 -13.63
C ASN A 517 51.39 -28.14 -14.75
N ASN A 518 50.70 -27.07 -14.27
CA ASN A 518 50.63 -25.71 -14.76
C ASN A 518 50.11 -25.41 -16.18
N ASN A 519 49.03 -24.68 -16.25
CA ASN A 519 49.12 -23.31 -16.81
C ASN A 519 47.94 -22.45 -16.38
N SER A 520 48.28 -21.43 -15.61
CA SER A 520 47.43 -20.28 -15.28
C SER A 520 47.17 -19.46 -16.55
N ILE A 521 45.93 -19.22 -16.88
CA ILE A 521 45.55 -18.09 -17.70
C ILE A 521 44.71 -17.17 -16.83
N MET A 522 45.35 -16.06 -16.45
CA MET A 522 44.68 -14.90 -15.86
C MET A 522 43.72 -14.31 -16.88
N PHE A 523 42.44 -14.30 -16.55
CA PHE A 523 41.49 -13.34 -17.10
C PHE A 523 41.09 -12.37 -15.98
N GLN A 524 41.39 -11.10 -16.19
CA GLN A 524 40.90 -10.00 -15.35
C GLN A 524 39.37 -9.94 -15.45
N PRO A 525 38.64 -9.79 -14.33
CA PRO A 525 37.20 -9.56 -14.37
C PRO A 525 36.95 -8.10 -14.68
N SER A 526 36.22 -7.85 -15.79
CA SER A 526 35.54 -6.58 -16.05
C SER A 526 34.48 -6.37 -14.99
N ALA A 527 34.48 -5.20 -14.37
CA ALA A 527 33.53 -4.76 -13.35
C ALA A 527 32.08 -4.86 -13.85
N GLY A 528 31.19 -5.46 -13.03
CA GLY A 528 29.77 -5.19 -13.15
C GLY A 528 28.79 -6.35 -13.11
N VAL A 529 29.15 -7.54 -12.66
CA VAL A 529 28.17 -8.61 -12.40
C VAL A 529 28.29 -9.05 -10.95
N LEU A 530 27.32 -8.70 -10.12
CA LEU A 530 27.18 -9.28 -8.80
C LEU A 530 26.99 -10.79 -8.95
N ASP A 531 28.01 -11.54 -8.57
CA ASP A 531 27.99 -13.00 -8.60
C ASP A 531 27.17 -13.53 -7.43
N PHE A 532 25.94 -13.95 -7.70
CA PHE A 532 25.05 -14.57 -6.71
C PHE A 532 25.38 -16.05 -6.45
N GLY A 533 26.53 -16.54 -6.94
CA GLY A 533 26.94 -17.93 -6.80
C GLY A 533 27.23 -18.39 -5.37
N ASP A 534 27.54 -17.45 -4.48
CA ASP A 534 27.85 -17.64 -3.06
C ASP A 534 26.93 -16.88 -2.11
N MET A 535 25.75 -16.47 -2.57
CA MET A 535 24.79 -15.82 -1.66
C MET A 535 24.34 -16.80 -0.59
N SER A 536 24.66 -16.44 0.67
CA SER A 536 24.16 -17.14 1.85
C SER A 536 22.65 -17.00 1.96
N LEU A 537 22.01 -17.93 2.68
CA LEU A 537 20.59 -17.85 3.03
C LEU A 537 20.24 -16.50 3.67
N GLU A 538 21.14 -15.98 4.48
CA GLU A 538 21.09 -14.71 5.17
C GLU A 538 21.03 -13.51 4.19
N SER A 539 21.85 -13.53 3.13
CA SER A 539 21.85 -12.51 2.08
C SER A 539 20.57 -12.49 1.24
N MET A 540 19.93 -13.66 1.00
CA MET A 540 18.62 -13.73 0.36
C MET A 540 17.52 -13.20 1.27
N GLN A 541 17.62 -13.43 2.57
CA GLN A 541 16.72 -12.94 3.60
C GLN A 541 16.82 -11.42 3.73
N ASP A 542 18.03 -10.85 3.71
CA ASP A 542 18.28 -9.41 3.71
C ASP A 542 17.70 -8.73 2.46
N MET A 543 17.84 -9.35 1.28
CA MET A 543 17.20 -8.84 0.05
C MET A 543 15.67 -8.85 0.15
N PHE A 544 15.12 -9.88 0.80
CA PHE A 544 13.67 -9.97 1.04
C PHE A 544 13.22 -8.86 2.00
N HIS A 545 13.94 -8.58 3.07
CA HIS A 545 13.65 -7.49 4.00
C HIS A 545 13.81 -6.12 3.33
N MET A 546 14.89 -5.87 2.57
CA MET A 546 15.08 -4.63 1.82
C MET A 546 13.96 -4.37 0.79
N ALA A 547 13.42 -5.41 0.17
CA ALA A 547 12.34 -5.28 -0.81
C ALA A 547 11.03 -4.80 -0.17
N PHE A 548 10.85 -4.94 1.14
CA PHE A 548 9.68 -4.46 1.89
C PHE A 548 9.88 -3.09 2.54
N ASP A 549 11.12 -2.60 2.60
CA ASP A 549 11.43 -1.26 3.11
C ASP A 549 11.35 -0.23 1.98
N ILE A 550 10.13 0.27 1.77
CA ILE A 550 9.82 1.24 0.70
C ILE A 550 10.56 2.57 0.91
N ASP A 551 10.94 2.90 2.15
CA ASP A 551 11.67 4.14 2.45
C ASP A 551 13.12 4.10 1.92
N GLN A 552 13.71 2.91 1.71
CA GLN A 552 15.03 2.75 1.09
C GLN A 552 15.00 2.92 -0.45
N TRP A 553 13.83 2.98 -1.08
CA TRP A 553 13.71 3.14 -2.54
C TRP A 553 14.27 4.46 -3.07
N SER A 554 14.24 5.50 -2.28
CA SER A 554 14.85 6.78 -2.63
C SER A 554 16.37 6.69 -2.74
N ASP A 555 17.01 5.82 -1.94
CA ASP A 555 18.46 5.60 -1.96
C ASP A 555 18.87 4.71 -3.15
N LEU A 556 18.02 3.75 -3.56
CA LEU A 556 18.25 2.92 -4.75
C LEU A 556 18.27 3.75 -6.04
N ASN A 557 17.45 4.80 -6.16
CA ASN A 557 17.50 5.72 -7.30
C ASN A 557 18.83 6.51 -7.34
N GLY A 558 19.46 6.78 -6.20
CA GLY A 558 20.80 7.37 -6.10
C GLY A 558 21.91 6.41 -6.58
N LEU A 559 21.81 5.14 -6.23
CA LEU A 559 22.76 4.09 -6.65
C LEU A 559 22.67 3.80 -8.17
N TRP A 560 21.48 3.81 -8.76
CA TRP A 560 21.27 3.58 -10.20
C TRP A 560 21.71 4.74 -11.08
N SER A 561 21.69 5.99 -10.58
CA SER A 561 22.20 7.15 -11.32
C SER A 561 23.73 7.16 -11.45
N GLN A 562 24.44 6.45 -10.59
CA GLN A 562 25.91 6.32 -10.66
C GLN A 562 26.36 5.24 -11.65
N THR A 563 25.60 4.16 -11.85
CA THR A 563 25.97 3.06 -12.75
C THR A 563 25.76 3.39 -14.25
N ASN A 564 24.97 4.41 -14.58
CA ASN A 564 24.78 4.88 -15.96
C ASN A 564 25.77 5.99 -16.38
N ARG A 565 26.80 6.28 -15.54
CA ARG A 565 27.87 7.26 -15.85
C ARG A 565 29.27 6.62 -15.94
N ALA A 566 29.34 5.29 -16.00
CA ALA A 566 30.60 4.58 -16.25
C ALA A 566 30.60 3.94 -17.63
#